data_e4157995f4ebbaeb4612850c78ec7bb6
#
_entry.id   e4157995f4ebbaeb4612850c78ec7bb6
#
_cell.length_a   1.000
_cell.length_b   1.000
_cell.length_c   1.000
_cell.angle_alpha   90.00
_cell.angle_beta   90.00
_cell.angle_gamma   90.00
#
_symmetry.space_group_name_H-M   'P 1'
#
loop_
_entity.id
_entity.type
_entity.pdbx_description
1 polymer ?
#
loop_
_entity_poly.entity_id
_entity_poly.type
_entity_poly.pdbx_seq_one_letter_code
_entity_poly.pdbx_strand_id
1 'polypeptide(L)'
;MSKEIAAPFQGGEALESNAGLPLYRLEDNLLVCVGGIGKVNTALAAQHLIDCFGVTELWNAGVTGCFHDYPAGTLLCAEACVQHDMDTFGDPPGLIPGLELIHLPCADAKQHAAVLTEAGYRCKVGVVASGDWFGRDFLRAERIRDHFSADVCDMEAAAAAHVCLKNHVPFHCLKVVSDHLFHPSQYEEYQANLPTAVDRLNEALALLIKE
;
A
#
# COMPACT_ATOMS: atom_id res chain seq x y z
N MET A 1 -3.22 2.71 -9.56
CA MET A 1 -3.73 3.33 -10.82
C MET A 1 -3.90 2.22 -11.87
N SER A 2 -4.67 2.43 -12.95
CA SER A 2 -4.84 1.41 -14.01
C SER A 2 -3.52 0.89 -14.62
N LYS A 3 -2.43 1.63 -14.46
CA LYS A 3 -1.07 1.25 -14.89
C LYS A 3 -0.35 0.30 -13.92
N GLU A 4 -0.87 0.08 -12.74
CA GLU A 4 -0.31 -0.81 -11.72
C GLU A 4 -0.90 -2.22 -11.78
N ILE A 5 -1.90 -2.44 -12.63
CA ILE A 5 -2.44 -3.76 -12.91
C ILE A 5 -1.67 -4.35 -14.10
N ALA A 6 -0.70 -5.20 -13.81
CA ALA A 6 0.05 -5.91 -14.83
C ALA A 6 -0.64 -7.21 -15.29
N ALA A 7 -0.03 -7.88 -16.27
CA ALA A 7 -0.54 -9.06 -16.94
C ALA A 7 -1.15 -10.18 -16.06
N PRO A 8 -0.64 -10.53 -14.87
CA PRO A 8 -1.24 -11.57 -14.05
C PRO A 8 -2.69 -11.28 -13.61
N PHE A 9 -3.06 -10.00 -13.58
CA PHE A 9 -4.40 -9.53 -13.17
C PHE A 9 -5.21 -8.96 -14.35
N GLN A 10 -4.76 -9.18 -15.57
CA GLN A 10 -5.52 -8.83 -16.78
C GLN A 10 -6.40 -10.01 -17.21
N GLY A 11 -7.59 -9.70 -17.72
CA GLY A 11 -8.49 -10.71 -18.27
C GLY A 11 -9.59 -11.19 -17.32
N GLY A 12 -9.71 -10.55 -16.14
CA GLY A 12 -10.83 -10.79 -15.24
C GLY A 12 -12.16 -10.29 -15.79
N GLU A 13 -13.27 -10.87 -15.30
CA GLU A 13 -14.62 -10.39 -15.57
C GLU A 13 -14.81 -9.02 -14.92
N ALA A 14 -15.15 -8.00 -15.73
CA ALA A 14 -15.49 -6.69 -15.20
C ALA A 14 -16.81 -6.73 -14.43
N LEU A 15 -16.80 -6.24 -13.21
CA LEU A 15 -17.98 -6.18 -12.36
C LEU A 15 -18.52 -4.75 -12.29
N GLU A 16 -19.84 -4.63 -12.18
CA GLU A 16 -20.45 -3.34 -11.90
C GLU A 16 -20.18 -2.89 -10.47
N SER A 17 -19.79 -1.64 -10.32
CA SER A 17 -19.56 -1.00 -9.03
C SER A 17 -20.40 0.26 -8.90
N ASN A 18 -21.31 0.29 -7.92
CA ASN A 18 -22.11 1.48 -7.62
C ASN A 18 -21.24 2.68 -7.17
N ALA A 19 -20.00 2.42 -6.79
CA ALA A 19 -19.02 3.44 -6.44
C ALA A 19 -18.22 3.97 -7.67
N GLY A 20 -18.51 3.46 -8.88
CA GLY A 20 -17.80 3.84 -10.10
C GLY A 20 -16.33 3.38 -10.14
N LEU A 21 -15.98 2.38 -9.35
CA LEU A 21 -14.62 1.84 -9.27
C LEU A 21 -14.41 0.76 -10.34
N PRO A 22 -13.30 0.77 -11.08
CA PRO A 22 -12.91 -0.36 -11.92
C PRO A 22 -12.65 -1.59 -11.03
N LEU A 23 -13.49 -2.62 -11.21
CA LEU A 23 -13.49 -3.82 -10.40
C LEU A 23 -13.56 -5.04 -11.30
N TYR A 24 -12.72 -6.04 -11.02
CA TYR A 24 -12.58 -7.24 -11.82
C TYR A 24 -12.58 -8.47 -10.92
N ARG A 25 -13.29 -9.52 -11.34
CA ARG A 25 -13.18 -10.87 -10.77
C ARG A 25 -12.17 -11.66 -11.60
N LEU A 26 -11.11 -12.11 -10.98
CA LEU A 26 -10.08 -12.93 -11.64
C LEU A 26 -10.35 -14.43 -11.44
N GLU A 27 -10.73 -14.80 -10.21
CA GLU A 27 -11.10 -16.15 -9.80
C GLU A 27 -12.31 -16.06 -8.87
N ASP A 28 -12.93 -17.16 -8.53
CA ASP A 28 -14.17 -17.19 -7.69
C ASP A 28 -13.97 -16.46 -6.36
N ASN A 29 -12.75 -16.48 -5.81
CA ASN A 29 -12.38 -15.89 -4.53
C ASN A 29 -11.44 -14.67 -4.65
N LEU A 30 -11.09 -14.20 -5.86
CA LEU A 30 -10.15 -13.12 -6.07
C LEU A 30 -10.76 -11.94 -6.83
N LEU A 31 -10.85 -10.81 -6.17
CA LEU A 31 -11.29 -9.54 -6.74
C LEU A 31 -10.10 -8.56 -6.83
N VAL A 32 -10.01 -7.82 -7.92
CA VAL A 32 -9.07 -6.72 -8.09
C VAL A 32 -9.81 -5.42 -8.30
N CYS A 33 -9.55 -4.45 -7.45
CA CYS A 33 -10.14 -3.12 -7.49
C CYS A 33 -9.06 -2.05 -7.73
N VAL A 34 -9.30 -1.14 -8.69
CA VAL A 34 -8.46 0.04 -8.88
C VAL A 34 -9.03 1.16 -8.01
N GLY A 35 -8.50 1.28 -6.79
CA GLY A 35 -9.03 2.19 -5.77
C GLY A 35 -8.84 3.69 -6.08
N GLY A 36 -7.88 4.04 -6.98
CA GLY A 36 -7.52 5.44 -7.23
C GLY A 36 -6.43 5.96 -6.28
N ILE A 37 -6.10 7.24 -6.41
CA ILE A 37 -5.04 7.88 -5.62
C ILE A 37 -5.66 8.56 -4.39
N GLY A 38 -4.98 8.41 -3.25
CA GLY A 38 -5.28 9.12 -2.02
C GLY A 38 -6.21 8.38 -1.07
N LYS A 39 -6.22 8.85 0.17
CA LYS A 39 -6.88 8.19 1.31
C LYS A 39 -8.39 8.02 1.13
N VAL A 40 -9.08 9.03 0.61
CA VAL A 40 -10.54 9.00 0.45
C VAL A 40 -10.96 7.94 -0.58
N ASN A 41 -10.27 7.91 -1.74
CA ASN A 41 -10.54 6.93 -2.79
C ASN A 41 -10.29 5.51 -2.29
N THR A 42 -9.20 5.31 -1.56
CA THR A 42 -8.85 4.00 -1.01
C THR A 42 -9.83 3.54 0.07
N ALA A 43 -10.25 4.44 0.96
CA ALA A 43 -11.25 4.14 1.98
C ALA A 43 -12.60 3.74 1.35
N LEU A 44 -13.03 4.48 0.31
CA LEU A 44 -14.23 4.15 -0.46
C LEU A 44 -14.13 2.74 -1.07
N ALA A 45 -13.00 2.44 -1.73
CA ALA A 45 -12.78 1.16 -2.37
C ALA A 45 -12.78 0.01 -1.35
N ALA A 46 -12.06 0.15 -0.24
CA ALA A 46 -11.99 -0.86 0.81
C ALA A 46 -13.37 -1.13 1.43
N GLN A 47 -14.12 -0.09 1.79
CA GLN A 47 -15.46 -0.26 2.37
C GLN A 47 -16.44 -0.87 1.36
N HIS A 48 -16.36 -0.46 0.09
CA HIS A 48 -17.19 -1.01 -0.97
C HIS A 48 -16.95 -2.53 -1.18
N LEU A 49 -15.68 -2.95 -1.17
CA LEU A 49 -15.33 -4.38 -1.27
C LEU A 49 -15.89 -5.17 -0.09
N ILE A 50 -15.80 -4.64 1.12
CA ILE A 50 -16.30 -5.29 2.34
C ILE A 50 -17.83 -5.39 2.31
N ASP A 51 -18.54 -4.29 2.07
CA ASP A 51 -19.99 -4.23 2.19
C ASP A 51 -20.72 -4.92 1.03
N CYS A 52 -20.20 -4.78 -0.19
CA CYS A 52 -20.90 -5.24 -1.39
C CYS A 52 -20.44 -6.62 -1.88
N PHE A 53 -19.19 -7.00 -1.55
CA PHE A 53 -18.60 -8.25 -2.04
C PHE A 53 -18.22 -9.22 -0.92
N GLY A 54 -18.32 -8.81 0.34
CA GLY A 54 -18.09 -9.66 1.50
C GLY A 54 -16.66 -10.21 1.57
N VAL A 55 -15.66 -9.42 1.16
CA VAL A 55 -14.26 -9.85 1.19
C VAL A 55 -13.83 -10.15 2.62
N THR A 56 -13.10 -11.24 2.81
CA THR A 56 -12.67 -11.74 4.11
C THR A 56 -11.25 -11.32 4.46
N GLU A 57 -10.49 -10.82 3.50
CA GLU A 57 -9.18 -10.21 3.66
C GLU A 57 -8.97 -9.16 2.58
N LEU A 58 -8.09 -8.20 2.80
CA LEU A 58 -7.80 -7.13 1.85
C LEU A 58 -6.30 -6.92 1.72
N TRP A 59 -5.85 -6.90 0.46
CA TRP A 59 -4.48 -6.55 0.08
C TRP A 59 -4.41 -5.16 -0.51
N ASN A 60 -3.50 -4.33 -0.03
CA ASN A 60 -3.09 -3.11 -0.72
C ASN A 60 -1.72 -3.31 -1.35
N ALA A 61 -1.64 -3.22 -2.67
CA ALA A 61 -0.42 -3.36 -3.42
C ALA A 61 -0.17 -2.13 -4.31
N GLY A 62 1.07 -1.66 -4.37
CA GLY A 62 1.42 -0.48 -5.15
C GLY A 62 2.88 -0.07 -5.04
N VAL A 63 3.26 0.90 -5.85
CA VAL A 63 4.60 1.52 -5.80
C VAL A 63 4.71 2.50 -4.64
N THR A 64 5.93 2.80 -4.21
CA THR A 64 6.17 3.66 -3.05
C THR A 64 7.50 4.41 -3.16
N GLY A 65 7.54 5.64 -2.61
CA GLY A 65 8.78 6.35 -2.35
C GLY A 65 9.46 5.82 -1.10
N CYS A 66 10.79 5.77 -1.11
CA CYS A 66 11.59 5.21 -0.03
C CYS A 66 12.32 6.29 0.77
N PHE A 67 12.37 6.15 2.10
CA PHE A 67 13.16 7.02 2.99
C PHE A 67 14.60 6.54 3.18
N HIS A 68 14.95 5.35 2.69
CA HIS A 68 16.25 4.72 2.82
C HIS A 68 16.89 4.46 1.46
N ASP A 69 18.17 4.07 1.44
CA ASP A 69 18.89 3.70 0.21
C ASP A 69 18.55 2.27 -0.27
N TYR A 70 17.26 1.89 -0.22
CA TYR A 70 16.83 0.61 -0.77
C TYR A 70 16.80 0.71 -2.30
N PRO A 71 17.47 -0.19 -3.03
CA PRO A 71 17.43 -0.15 -4.49
C PRO A 71 15.99 -0.22 -5.03
N ALA A 72 15.72 0.49 -6.11
CA ALA A 72 14.45 0.37 -6.82
C ALA A 72 14.11 -1.10 -7.12
N GLY A 73 12.84 -1.45 -7.01
CA GLY A 73 12.37 -2.83 -7.11
C GLY A 73 12.54 -3.65 -5.80
N THR A 74 13.02 -3.06 -4.69
CA THR A 74 12.95 -3.69 -3.39
C THR A 74 11.49 -3.79 -2.95
N LEU A 75 11.04 -4.98 -2.55
CA LEU A 75 9.71 -5.20 -1.98
C LEU A 75 9.70 -4.86 -0.49
N LEU A 76 8.56 -4.40 0.00
CA LEU A 76 8.33 -4.19 1.42
C LEU A 76 6.96 -4.79 1.80
N CYS A 77 7.00 -5.78 2.69
CA CYS A 77 5.81 -6.27 3.40
C CYS A 77 5.61 -5.39 4.63
N ALA A 78 4.52 -4.63 4.67
CA ALA A 78 4.26 -3.73 5.78
C ALA A 78 3.86 -4.51 7.03
N GLU A 79 4.52 -4.27 8.16
CA GLU A 79 4.07 -4.74 9.47
C GLU A 79 3.09 -3.75 10.12
N ALA A 80 3.16 -2.47 9.72
CA ALA A 80 2.22 -1.45 10.12
C ALA A 80 2.11 -0.34 9.07
N CYS A 81 0.98 0.37 9.08
CA CYS A 81 0.77 1.60 8.34
C CYS A 81 0.46 2.75 9.30
N VAL A 82 0.89 3.97 8.95
CA VAL A 82 0.60 5.19 9.73
C VAL A 82 0.01 6.26 8.84
N GLN A 83 -0.93 7.07 9.34
CA GLN A 83 -1.40 8.27 8.65
C GLN A 83 -0.54 9.46 9.07
N HIS A 84 0.49 9.78 8.29
CA HIS A 84 1.46 10.83 8.64
C HIS A 84 0.88 12.26 8.60
N ASP A 85 -0.29 12.44 8.01
CA ASP A 85 -1.01 13.71 7.89
C ASP A 85 -2.27 13.77 8.77
N MET A 86 -2.45 12.81 9.69
CA MET A 86 -3.43 12.89 10.76
C MET A 86 -2.85 13.77 11.86
N ASP A 87 -3.46 14.94 12.06
CA ASP A 87 -3.03 15.92 13.06
C ASP A 87 -4.27 16.55 13.70
N THR A 88 -4.45 16.31 15.00
CA THR A 88 -5.56 16.80 15.79
C THR A 88 -5.06 17.57 17.00
N PHE A 89 -5.79 18.60 17.41
CA PHE A 89 -5.37 19.45 18.51
C PHE A 89 -5.25 18.68 19.83
N GLY A 90 -4.04 18.67 20.39
CA GLY A 90 -3.75 18.07 21.69
C GLY A 90 -3.33 16.59 21.63
N ASP A 91 -3.43 15.95 20.49
CA ASP A 91 -3.01 14.56 20.31
C ASP A 91 -1.61 14.45 19.66
N PRO A 92 -0.90 13.34 19.86
CA PRO A 92 0.32 13.07 19.11
C PRO A 92 0.03 12.98 17.60
N PRO A 93 0.91 13.49 16.71
CA PRO A 93 0.77 13.33 15.28
C PRO A 93 0.58 11.87 14.88
N GLY A 94 -0.34 11.60 13.97
CA GLY A 94 -0.68 10.26 13.50
C GLY A 94 -1.65 9.48 14.41
N LEU A 95 -1.97 9.97 15.61
CA LEU A 95 -2.97 9.32 16.45
C LEU A 95 -4.34 9.41 15.80
N ILE A 96 -5.01 8.27 15.64
CA ILE A 96 -6.33 8.21 15.03
C ILE A 96 -7.39 8.30 16.13
N PRO A 97 -8.18 9.38 16.20
CA PRO A 97 -9.24 9.52 17.20
C PRO A 97 -10.24 8.36 17.14
N GLY A 98 -10.55 7.79 18.30
CA GLY A 98 -11.49 6.66 18.42
C GLY A 98 -10.92 5.28 18.06
N LEU A 99 -9.66 5.20 17.67
CA LEU A 99 -8.88 3.95 17.62
C LEU A 99 -7.74 3.93 18.65
N GLU A 100 -7.30 5.09 19.08
CA GLU A 100 -6.16 5.29 20.00
C GLU A 100 -4.88 4.59 19.51
N LEU A 101 -4.69 4.57 18.19
CA LEU A 101 -3.54 3.95 17.52
C LEU A 101 -2.88 4.96 16.58
N ILE A 102 -1.55 4.92 16.53
CA ILE A 102 -0.73 5.57 15.49
C ILE A 102 -0.37 4.54 14.42
N HIS A 103 0.11 3.36 14.84
CA HIS A 103 0.49 2.27 13.94
C HIS A 103 -0.67 1.30 13.77
N LEU A 104 -1.23 1.25 12.57
CA LEU A 104 -2.27 0.32 12.17
C LEU A 104 -1.61 -1.01 11.78
N PRO A 105 -1.88 -2.12 12.47
CA PRO A 105 -1.19 -3.37 12.21
C PRO A 105 -1.56 -3.96 10.85
N CYS A 106 -0.59 -4.58 10.18
CA CYS A 106 -0.78 -5.41 9.01
C CYS A 106 -0.52 -6.87 9.36
N ALA A 107 -1.29 -7.78 8.74
CA ALA A 107 -1.17 -9.21 8.99
C ALA A 107 0.03 -9.83 8.25
N ASP A 108 0.63 -10.83 8.85
CA ASP A 108 1.58 -11.80 8.28
C ASP A 108 2.82 -11.26 7.54
N ALA A 109 3.19 -9.99 7.77
CA ALA A 109 4.28 -9.32 7.06
C ALA A 109 5.60 -10.11 7.06
N LYS A 110 5.97 -10.71 8.20
CA LYS A 110 7.22 -11.49 8.32
C LYS A 110 7.15 -12.80 7.55
N GLN A 111 5.99 -13.46 7.53
CA GLN A 111 5.76 -14.68 6.76
C GLN A 111 5.83 -14.40 5.27
N HIS A 112 5.14 -13.36 4.81
CA HIS A 112 5.18 -12.92 3.41
C HIS A 112 6.60 -12.55 2.96
N ALA A 113 7.35 -11.82 3.79
CA ALA A 113 8.74 -11.48 3.49
C ALA A 113 9.65 -12.71 3.40
N ALA A 114 9.42 -13.73 4.21
CA ALA A 114 10.15 -14.99 4.15
C ALA A 114 9.89 -15.73 2.83
N VAL A 115 8.61 -15.90 2.43
CA VAL A 115 8.21 -16.50 1.16
C VAL A 115 8.86 -15.79 -0.03
N LEU A 116 8.79 -14.45 -0.06
CA LEU A 116 9.38 -13.66 -1.15
C LEU A 116 10.91 -13.76 -1.17
N THR A 117 11.55 -13.81 -0.01
CA THR A 117 13.01 -13.96 0.09
C THR A 117 13.47 -15.33 -0.39
N GLU A 118 12.76 -16.40 -0.04
CA GLU A 118 13.00 -17.76 -0.54
C GLU A 118 12.81 -17.85 -2.06
N ALA A 119 11.85 -17.10 -2.62
CA ALA A 119 11.65 -16.99 -4.06
C ALA A 119 12.71 -16.10 -4.77
N GLY A 120 13.69 -15.56 -4.04
CA GLY A 120 14.80 -14.76 -4.59
C GLY A 120 14.52 -13.26 -4.71
N TYR A 121 13.43 -12.76 -4.15
CA TYR A 121 13.16 -11.33 -4.14
C TYR A 121 13.92 -10.63 -3.01
N ARG A 122 14.40 -9.40 -3.28
CA ARG A 122 14.85 -8.51 -2.23
C ARG A 122 13.62 -7.97 -1.51
N CYS A 123 13.39 -8.42 -0.29
CA CYS A 123 12.21 -8.05 0.50
C CYS A 123 12.61 -7.54 1.89
N LYS A 124 11.88 -6.56 2.40
CA LYS A 124 12.00 -5.97 3.74
C LYS A 124 10.66 -6.08 4.46
N VAL A 125 10.72 -6.03 5.79
CA VAL A 125 9.57 -5.77 6.65
C VAL A 125 9.74 -4.38 7.22
N GLY A 126 8.67 -3.58 7.24
CA GLY A 126 8.77 -2.20 7.70
C GLY A 126 7.46 -1.46 7.79
N VAL A 127 7.53 -0.15 7.98
CA VAL A 127 6.39 0.74 8.18
C VAL A 127 6.12 1.57 6.93
N VAL A 128 4.85 1.62 6.51
CA VAL A 128 4.36 2.48 5.43
C VAL A 128 3.71 3.73 6.02
N ALA A 129 4.23 4.92 5.67
CA ALA A 129 3.60 6.19 6.01
C ALA A 129 2.72 6.67 4.87
N SER A 130 1.40 6.77 5.10
CA SER A 130 0.43 7.22 4.10
C SER A 130 -0.10 8.62 4.37
N GLY A 131 -0.28 9.39 3.31
CA GLY A 131 -0.94 10.70 3.36
C GLY A 131 -1.17 11.26 1.97
N ASP A 132 -2.08 12.24 1.85
CA ASP A 132 -2.38 12.85 0.56
C ASP A 132 -1.27 13.83 0.14
N TRP A 133 -0.06 13.29 -0.03
CA TRP A 133 1.15 14.05 -0.33
C TRP A 133 2.11 13.23 -1.22
N PHE A 134 2.53 13.84 -2.33
CA PHE A 134 3.61 13.31 -3.17
C PHE A 134 4.89 14.11 -2.89
N GLY A 135 5.88 13.45 -2.31
CA GLY A 135 7.04 14.09 -1.68
C GLY A 135 7.89 14.98 -2.60
N ARG A 136 8.04 16.26 -2.22
CA ARG A 136 9.02 17.21 -2.76
C ARG A 136 9.61 18.11 -1.66
N ASP A 137 9.33 17.79 -0.40
CA ASP A 137 9.80 18.56 0.76
C ASP A 137 10.64 17.63 1.64
N PHE A 138 11.95 17.79 1.56
CA PHE A 138 12.91 16.96 2.30
C PHE A 138 12.75 17.09 3.81
N LEU A 139 12.45 18.28 4.33
CA LEU A 139 12.23 18.47 5.76
C LEU A 139 10.98 17.75 6.26
N ARG A 140 9.93 17.74 5.44
CA ARG A 140 8.72 16.96 5.72
C ARG A 140 9.03 15.47 5.66
N ALA A 141 9.75 15.02 4.64
CA ALA A 141 10.17 13.63 4.51
C ALA A 141 10.98 13.15 5.73
N GLU A 142 11.96 13.94 6.20
CA GLU A 142 12.74 13.64 7.41
C GLU A 142 11.84 13.51 8.65
N ARG A 143 10.91 14.45 8.85
CA ARG A 143 9.98 14.41 9.99
C ARG A 143 9.10 13.16 9.95
N ILE A 144 8.58 12.76 8.77
CA ILE A 144 7.76 11.56 8.62
C ILE A 144 8.60 10.33 8.96
N ARG A 145 9.78 10.17 8.35
CA ARG A 145 10.68 9.06 8.62
C ARG A 145 10.98 8.93 10.11
N ASP A 146 11.42 10.02 10.74
CA ASP A 146 11.95 9.99 12.11
C ASP A 146 10.83 9.87 13.15
N HIS A 147 9.70 10.54 12.94
CA HIS A 147 8.59 10.50 13.89
C HIS A 147 7.86 9.16 13.89
N PHE A 148 7.68 8.56 12.72
CA PHE A 148 6.91 7.32 12.58
C PHE A 148 7.80 6.08 12.40
N SER A 149 9.11 6.23 12.39
CA SER A 149 10.05 5.15 12.02
C SER A 149 9.67 4.51 10.68
N ALA A 150 9.26 5.35 9.72
CA ALA A 150 8.75 4.91 8.45
C ALA A 150 9.87 4.52 7.48
N ASP A 151 9.69 3.42 6.76
CA ASP A 151 10.61 2.95 5.72
C ASP A 151 10.25 3.51 4.35
N VAL A 152 8.96 3.62 4.07
CA VAL A 152 8.44 4.05 2.77
C VAL A 152 7.20 4.94 2.93
N CYS A 153 6.87 5.68 1.86
CA CYS A 153 5.74 6.60 1.84
C CYS A 153 4.85 6.36 0.63
N ASP A 154 3.55 6.28 0.88
CA ASP A 154 2.51 6.19 -0.15
C ASP A 154 1.34 7.14 0.13
N MET A 155 0.24 6.97 -0.60
CA MET A 155 -0.95 7.79 -0.42
C MET A 155 -2.20 6.97 -0.03
N GLU A 156 -2.08 5.66 0.20
CA GLU A 156 -3.23 4.75 0.24
C GLU A 156 -3.27 3.78 1.44
N ALA A 157 -2.15 3.11 1.75
CA ALA A 157 -2.14 1.92 2.57
C ALA A 157 -2.78 2.11 3.96
N ALA A 158 -2.46 3.20 4.65
CA ALA A 158 -3.01 3.44 5.98
C ALA A 158 -4.53 3.70 5.98
N ALA A 159 -5.09 4.21 4.88
CA ALA A 159 -6.53 4.39 4.76
C ALA A 159 -7.25 3.03 4.63
N ALA A 160 -6.70 2.11 3.82
CA ALA A 160 -7.21 0.74 3.73
C ALA A 160 -7.07 0.00 5.06
N ALA A 161 -5.90 0.08 5.71
CA ALA A 161 -5.67 -0.50 7.03
C ALA A 161 -6.68 -0.01 8.08
N HIS A 162 -6.95 1.30 8.08
CA HIS A 162 -7.93 1.90 8.99
C HIS A 162 -9.34 1.34 8.77
N VAL A 163 -9.79 1.26 7.52
CA VAL A 163 -11.11 0.68 7.16
C VAL A 163 -11.16 -0.79 7.57
N CYS A 164 -10.15 -1.58 7.23
CA CYS A 164 -10.09 -3.00 7.56
C CYS A 164 -10.13 -3.24 9.08
N LEU A 165 -9.37 -2.47 9.85
CA LEU A 165 -9.37 -2.58 11.30
C LEU A 165 -10.76 -2.31 11.91
N LYS A 166 -11.47 -1.29 11.41
CA LYS A 166 -12.84 -1.00 11.88
C LYS A 166 -13.86 -2.07 11.50
N ASN A 167 -13.63 -2.79 10.42
CA ASN A 167 -14.49 -3.85 9.93
C ASN A 167 -14.04 -5.25 10.39
N HIS A 168 -12.96 -5.36 11.18
CA HIS A 168 -12.36 -6.63 11.62
C HIS A 168 -11.95 -7.54 10.45
N VAL A 169 -11.51 -6.96 9.34
CA VAL A 169 -11.00 -7.66 8.16
C VAL A 169 -9.47 -7.65 8.22
N PRO A 170 -8.78 -8.80 8.10
CA PRO A 170 -7.34 -8.85 7.96
C PRO A 170 -6.84 -7.98 6.81
N PHE A 171 -5.78 -7.22 7.08
CA PHE A 171 -5.19 -6.32 6.10
C PHE A 171 -3.73 -6.67 5.84
N HIS A 172 -3.39 -6.81 4.57
CA HIS A 172 -2.05 -7.08 4.08
C HIS A 172 -1.58 -5.95 3.18
N CYS A 173 -0.29 -5.63 3.22
CA CYS A 173 0.24 -4.56 2.40
C CYS A 173 1.60 -4.95 1.82
N LEU A 174 1.69 -4.96 0.49
CA LEU A 174 2.90 -5.19 -0.26
C LEU A 174 3.24 -3.96 -1.10
N LYS A 175 4.42 -3.39 -0.87
CA LYS A 175 4.93 -2.24 -1.64
C LYS A 175 6.19 -2.60 -2.40
N VAL A 176 6.44 -1.85 -3.48
CA VAL A 176 7.68 -1.92 -4.23
C VAL A 176 8.28 -0.53 -4.36
N VAL A 177 9.55 -0.38 -4.04
CA VAL A 177 10.27 0.89 -4.13
C VAL A 177 10.40 1.30 -5.59
N SER A 178 9.89 2.48 -5.94
CA SER A 178 10.04 3.12 -7.25
C SER A 178 11.04 4.26 -7.25
N ASP A 179 11.12 5.01 -6.15
CA ASP A 179 11.88 6.26 -6.05
C ASP A 179 12.35 6.55 -4.62
N HIS A 180 13.25 7.51 -4.48
CA HIS A 180 13.84 7.91 -3.21
C HIS A 180 13.41 9.34 -2.85
N LEU A 181 12.81 9.49 -1.66
CA LEU A 181 12.24 10.75 -1.19
C LEU A 181 13.27 11.87 -0.95
N PHE A 182 14.55 11.52 -0.78
CA PHE A 182 15.65 12.46 -0.59
C PHE A 182 16.45 12.72 -1.87
N HIS A 183 16.01 12.19 -3.01
CA HIS A 183 16.71 12.39 -4.27
C HIS A 183 16.12 13.57 -5.05
N PRO A 184 16.93 14.50 -5.56
CA PRO A 184 16.45 15.68 -6.30
C PRO A 184 15.64 15.35 -7.55
N SER A 185 15.90 14.21 -8.19
CA SER A 185 15.20 13.68 -9.35
C SER A 185 14.20 12.57 -9.02
N GLN A 186 13.55 12.65 -7.85
CA GLN A 186 12.57 11.68 -7.38
C GLN A 186 11.50 11.33 -8.43
N TYR A 187 10.94 12.35 -9.09
CA TYR A 187 9.88 12.14 -10.07
C TYR A 187 10.37 11.42 -11.35
N GLU A 188 11.57 11.74 -11.80
CA GLU A 188 12.23 11.07 -12.92
C GLU A 188 12.55 9.61 -12.58
N GLU A 189 13.01 9.34 -11.36
CA GLU A 189 13.20 7.96 -10.85
C GLU A 189 11.89 7.20 -10.86
N TYR A 190 10.83 7.76 -10.28
CA TYR A 190 9.50 7.18 -10.29
C TYR A 190 9.06 6.79 -11.71
N GLN A 191 9.17 7.73 -12.67
CA GLN A 191 8.77 7.47 -14.05
C GLN A 191 9.61 6.37 -14.72
N ALA A 192 10.91 6.38 -14.50
CA ALA A 192 11.83 5.42 -15.10
C ALA A 192 11.65 4.00 -14.54
N ASN A 193 11.41 3.87 -13.24
CA ASN A 193 11.32 2.59 -12.56
C ASN A 193 9.91 1.99 -12.55
N LEU A 194 8.85 2.80 -12.77
CA LEU A 194 7.46 2.38 -12.64
C LEU A 194 7.13 1.07 -13.39
N PRO A 195 7.47 0.88 -14.68
CA PRO A 195 7.10 -0.35 -15.37
C PRO A 195 7.70 -1.61 -14.72
N THR A 196 9.01 -1.60 -14.47
CA THR A 196 9.72 -2.74 -13.89
C THR A 196 9.29 -3.01 -12.44
N ALA A 197 9.02 -1.94 -11.67
CA ALA A 197 8.52 -2.06 -10.30
C ALA A 197 7.13 -2.72 -10.28
N VAL A 198 6.23 -2.29 -11.18
CA VAL A 198 4.89 -2.86 -11.29
C VAL A 198 4.93 -4.34 -11.68
N ASP A 199 5.74 -4.72 -12.67
CA ASP A 199 5.88 -6.12 -13.07
C ASP A 199 6.34 -6.98 -11.89
N ARG A 200 7.40 -6.54 -11.19
CA ARG A 200 7.92 -7.23 -10.02
C ARG A 200 6.90 -7.34 -8.88
N LEU A 201 6.15 -6.28 -8.62
CA LEU A 201 5.09 -6.26 -7.61
C LEU A 201 4.03 -7.30 -7.91
N ASN A 202 3.56 -7.36 -9.14
CA ASN A 202 2.49 -8.28 -9.54
C ASN A 202 2.95 -9.74 -9.52
N GLU A 203 4.20 -10.03 -9.95
CA GLU A 203 4.78 -11.37 -9.82
C GLU A 203 4.86 -11.81 -8.36
N ALA A 204 5.36 -10.93 -7.48
CA ALA A 204 5.48 -11.19 -6.05
C ALA A 204 4.11 -11.38 -5.37
N LEU A 205 3.14 -10.52 -5.70
CA LEU A 205 1.78 -10.62 -5.17
C LEU A 205 1.11 -11.92 -5.57
N ALA A 206 1.29 -12.38 -6.82
CA ALA A 206 0.75 -13.64 -7.31
C ALA A 206 1.32 -14.87 -6.59
N LEU A 207 2.51 -14.79 -6.00
CA LEU A 207 3.04 -15.86 -5.14
C LEU A 207 2.36 -15.91 -3.78
N LEU A 208 2.02 -14.75 -3.20
CA LEU A 208 1.45 -14.64 -1.86
C LEU A 208 -0.06 -14.96 -1.83
N ILE A 209 -0.79 -14.65 -2.91
CA ILE A 209 -2.26 -14.85 -2.97
C ILE A 209 -2.62 -16.31 -3.31
N LYS A 210 -1.68 -17.12 -3.83
CA LYS A 210 -1.92 -18.51 -4.21
C LYS A 210 -1.81 -19.51 -3.06
N GLU A 211 -1.36 -19.08 -1.89
CA GLU A 211 -1.28 -19.88 -0.67
C GLU A 211 -2.57 -19.77 0.16
#